data_c9a435224fcf898b9ae83db8a0b0d010
#
_entry.id   c9a435224fcf898b9ae83db8a0b0d010
#
_cell.length_a   1.000
_cell.length_b   1.000
_cell.length_c   1.000
_cell.angle_alpha   90.00
_cell.angle_beta   90.00
_cell.angle_gamma   90.00
#
_symmetry.space_group_name_H-M   'P 1'
#
loop_
_entity.id
_entity.type
_entity.pdbx_description
1 polymer ?
#
loop_
_entity_poly.entity_id
_entity_poly.type
_entity_poly.pdbx_seq_one_letter_code
_entity_poly.pdbx_strand_id
1 'polypeptide(L)'
;GFDYGEGYKKPKILVISPIHIGNDMEHCPYVSFDETAPGKSMALAPLYQELAKTEGCLFLDAASLAGPSGLDQLHMDAKNHGALAEGIAEMVKGYFEP
;
A
#
# COMPACT_ATOMS: atom_id res chain seq x y z
N GLY A 1 12.22 -15.36 -8.56
CA GLY A 1 12.06 -15.54 -7.13
C GLY A 1 13.36 -15.49 -6.36
N PHE A 2 13.26 -15.57 -5.06
CA PHE A 2 14.40 -15.56 -4.16
C PHE A 2 14.83 -16.99 -3.83
N ASP A 3 16.14 -17.22 -3.74
CA ASP A 3 16.69 -18.49 -3.29
C ASP A 3 17.18 -18.32 -1.84
N TYR A 4 16.58 -19.10 -0.93
CA TYR A 4 16.89 -19.04 0.50
C TYR A 4 17.75 -20.22 0.97
N GLY A 5 18.23 -21.07 0.03
CA GLY A 5 19.04 -22.25 0.36
C GLY A 5 18.24 -23.44 0.82
N GLU A 6 18.94 -24.58 0.97
CA GLU A 6 18.34 -25.82 1.38
C GLU A 6 17.89 -25.76 2.85
N GLY A 7 16.73 -26.35 3.14
CA GLY A 7 16.20 -26.44 4.50
C GLY A 7 15.37 -25.25 4.93
N TYR A 8 15.31 -24.19 4.13
CA TYR A 8 14.52 -23.00 4.43
C TYR A 8 13.26 -22.99 3.57
N LYS A 9 12.12 -22.69 4.22
CA LYS A 9 10.89 -22.46 3.49
C LYS A 9 10.94 -21.08 2.85
N LYS A 10 10.52 -20.99 1.59
CA LYS A 10 10.38 -19.72 0.90
C LYS A 10 9.31 -18.89 1.61
N PRO A 11 9.61 -17.67 2.08
CA PRO A 11 8.61 -16.83 2.72
C PRO A 11 7.57 -16.38 1.71
N LYS A 12 6.37 -16.07 2.21
CA LYS A 12 5.35 -15.40 1.41
C LYS A 12 5.62 -13.91 1.39
N ILE A 13 5.32 -13.31 0.27
CA ILE A 13 5.51 -11.87 0.06
C ILE A 13 4.14 -11.22 -0.07
N LEU A 14 3.91 -10.17 0.70
CA LEU A 14 2.73 -9.32 0.59
C LEU A 14 3.13 -8.02 -0.10
N VAL A 15 2.57 -7.77 -1.27
CA VAL A 15 2.77 -6.53 -1.99
C VAL A 15 1.65 -5.56 -1.59
N ILE A 16 2.02 -4.38 -1.14
CA ILE A 16 1.07 -3.36 -0.68
C ILE A 16 1.17 -2.16 -1.61
N SER A 17 0.09 -1.83 -2.32
CA SER A 17 0.05 -0.60 -3.10
C SER A 17 -0.18 0.59 -2.16
N PRO A 18 0.38 1.78 -2.48
CA PRO A 18 0.33 2.92 -1.57
C PRO A 18 -1.08 3.52 -1.45
N ILE A 19 -1.27 4.32 -0.41
CA ILE A 19 -2.47 5.15 -0.28
C ILE A 19 -2.52 6.16 -1.42
N HIS A 20 -3.74 6.69 -1.67
CA HIS A 20 -3.89 7.74 -2.67
C HIS A 20 -3.43 9.09 -2.11
N ILE A 21 -2.88 9.93 -2.96
CA ILE A 21 -2.57 11.32 -2.63
C ILE A 21 -3.89 12.09 -2.61
N GLY A 22 -4.07 12.97 -1.63
CA GLY A 22 -5.29 13.75 -1.49
C GLY A 22 -5.48 14.75 -2.62
N ASN A 23 -6.74 15.13 -2.87
CA ASN A 23 -7.09 16.00 -4.00
C ASN A 23 -6.82 17.49 -3.76
N ASP A 24 -6.66 17.89 -2.50
CA ASP A 24 -6.47 19.31 -2.16
C ASP A 24 -4.98 19.67 -2.21
N MET A 25 -4.45 19.74 -3.43
CA MET A 25 -3.02 20.00 -3.63
C MET A 25 -2.59 21.43 -3.26
N GLU A 26 -3.53 22.35 -3.07
CA GLU A 26 -3.22 23.68 -2.54
C GLU A 26 -2.64 23.61 -1.12
N HIS A 27 -3.05 22.61 -0.35
CA HIS A 27 -2.55 22.38 1.00
C HIS A 27 -1.33 21.47 1.06
N CYS A 28 -0.86 20.96 -0.09
CA CYS A 28 0.36 20.16 -0.13
C CYS A 28 1.59 21.06 -0.13
N PRO A 29 2.48 20.94 0.88
CA PRO A 29 3.64 21.83 0.97
C PRO A 29 4.79 21.47 0.03
N TYR A 30 4.67 20.36 -0.70
CA TYR A 30 5.76 19.82 -1.51
C TYR A 30 5.63 20.28 -2.96
N VAL A 31 6.57 21.10 -3.43
CA VAL A 31 6.53 21.71 -4.76
C VAL A 31 6.62 20.72 -5.92
N SER A 32 7.11 19.52 -5.67
CA SER A 32 7.21 18.47 -6.70
C SER A 32 5.88 17.75 -6.94
N PHE A 33 4.85 18.01 -6.14
CA PHE A 33 3.52 17.41 -6.30
C PHE A 33 2.54 18.48 -6.79
N ASP A 34 1.76 18.15 -7.80
CA ASP A 34 0.78 19.03 -8.39
C ASP A 34 -0.60 18.33 -8.48
N GLU A 35 -1.55 18.96 -9.17
CA GLU A 35 -2.91 18.44 -9.30
C GLU A 35 -2.99 17.12 -10.08
N THR A 36 -1.91 16.67 -10.73
CA THR A 36 -1.88 15.36 -11.40
C THR A 36 -1.50 14.23 -10.44
N ALA A 37 -0.94 14.55 -9.27
CA ALA A 37 -0.46 13.55 -8.33
C ALA A 37 -1.54 12.58 -7.80
N PRO A 38 -2.76 13.05 -7.45
CA PRO A 38 -3.80 12.12 -6.99
C PRO A 38 -4.13 11.05 -8.03
N GLY A 39 -4.32 11.42 -9.29
CA GLY A 39 -4.62 10.47 -10.36
C GLY A 39 -3.48 9.47 -10.60
N LYS A 40 -2.23 9.95 -10.54
CA LYS A 40 -1.05 9.08 -10.68
C LYS A 40 -0.98 8.07 -9.53
N SER A 41 -1.27 8.51 -8.30
CA SER A 41 -1.26 7.59 -7.16
C SER A 41 -2.35 6.53 -7.27
N MET A 42 -3.53 6.89 -7.78
CA MET A 42 -4.63 5.95 -7.99
C MET A 42 -4.32 4.91 -9.05
N ALA A 43 -3.48 5.24 -10.03
CA ALA A 43 -3.09 4.33 -11.09
C ALA A 43 -2.11 3.24 -10.64
N LEU A 44 -1.50 3.37 -9.46
CA LEU A 44 -0.49 2.41 -8.98
C LEU A 44 -1.09 1.07 -8.56
N ALA A 45 -2.28 1.06 -7.92
CA ALA A 45 -2.85 -0.17 -7.39
C ALA A 45 -3.05 -1.27 -8.45
N PRO A 46 -3.64 -0.98 -9.62
CA PRO A 46 -3.78 -2.00 -10.66
C PRO A 46 -2.44 -2.56 -11.13
N LEU A 47 -1.40 -1.71 -11.21
CA LEU A 47 -0.07 -2.14 -11.63
C LEU A 47 0.58 -3.05 -10.58
N TYR A 48 0.45 -2.70 -9.30
CA TYR A 48 0.97 -3.52 -8.21
C TYR A 48 0.21 -4.84 -8.09
N GLN A 49 -1.10 -4.82 -8.32
CA GLN A 49 -1.91 -6.03 -8.28
C GLN A 49 -1.49 -7.01 -9.38
N GLU A 50 -1.25 -6.52 -10.59
CA GLU A 50 -0.79 -7.33 -11.70
C GLU A 50 0.60 -7.91 -11.42
N LEU A 51 1.50 -7.10 -10.86
CA LEU A 51 2.82 -7.57 -10.45
C LEU A 51 2.72 -8.69 -9.41
N ALA A 52 1.90 -8.50 -8.39
CA ALA A 52 1.71 -9.50 -7.34
C ALA A 52 1.19 -10.82 -7.92
N LYS A 53 0.21 -10.74 -8.83
CA LYS A 53 -0.35 -11.90 -9.49
C LYS A 53 0.70 -12.64 -10.31
N THR A 54 1.48 -11.90 -11.11
CA THR A 54 2.53 -12.46 -11.95
C THR A 54 3.60 -13.17 -11.13
N GLU A 55 3.99 -12.58 -10.00
CA GLU A 55 5.05 -13.12 -9.14
C GLU A 55 4.54 -14.08 -8.05
N GLY A 56 3.24 -14.36 -8.02
CA GLY A 56 2.67 -15.26 -7.03
C GLY A 56 2.67 -14.72 -5.61
N CYS A 57 2.56 -13.40 -5.45
CA CYS A 57 2.54 -12.72 -4.16
C CYS A 57 1.12 -12.41 -3.71
N LEU A 58 0.94 -12.23 -2.40
CA LEU A 58 -0.29 -11.66 -1.86
C LEU A 58 -0.35 -10.17 -2.20
N PHE A 59 -1.55 -9.62 -2.25
CA PHE A 59 -1.76 -8.21 -2.60
C PHE A 59 -2.70 -7.53 -1.62
N LEU A 60 -2.38 -6.31 -1.23
CA LEU A 60 -3.24 -5.43 -0.44
C LEU A 60 -3.16 -4.01 -0.99
N ASP A 61 -4.30 -3.40 -1.24
CA ASP A 61 -4.36 -2.00 -1.62
C ASP A 61 -4.55 -1.15 -0.36
N ALA A 62 -3.50 -0.43 0.04
CA ALA A 62 -3.54 0.42 1.23
C ALA A 62 -4.63 1.49 1.13
N ALA A 63 -4.93 1.98 -0.07
CA ALA A 63 -5.95 3.00 -0.28
C ALA A 63 -7.37 2.51 0.03
N SER A 64 -7.59 1.18 0.05
CA SER A 64 -8.88 0.62 0.47
C SER A 64 -9.11 0.71 1.98
N LEU A 65 -8.05 0.96 2.76
CA LEU A 65 -8.08 0.97 4.22
C LEU A 65 -7.80 2.33 4.83
N ALA A 66 -6.99 3.14 4.17
CA ALA A 66 -6.44 4.37 4.73
C ALA A 66 -6.30 5.44 3.66
N GLY A 67 -6.17 6.67 4.11
CA GLY A 67 -5.96 7.82 3.22
C GLY A 67 -4.95 8.79 3.81
N PRO A 68 -4.64 9.87 3.08
CA PRO A 68 -3.69 10.87 3.53
C PRO A 68 -4.28 11.80 4.58
N SER A 69 -3.40 12.41 5.37
CA SER A 69 -3.77 13.49 6.27
C SER A 69 -4.24 14.73 5.47
N GLY A 70 -5.25 15.41 5.97
CA GLY A 70 -5.69 16.68 5.40
C GLY A 70 -4.67 17.79 5.54
N LEU A 71 -3.65 17.61 6.39
CA LEU A 71 -2.63 18.63 6.61
C LEU A 71 -1.69 18.78 5.41
N ASP A 72 -1.25 17.69 4.79
CA ASP A 72 -0.32 17.74 3.68
C ASP A 72 -0.77 16.96 2.44
N GLN A 73 -1.89 16.26 2.51
CA GLN A 73 -2.45 15.48 1.39
C GLN A 73 -1.56 14.30 0.96
N LEU A 74 -0.54 13.96 1.74
CA LEU A 74 0.47 12.98 1.34
C LEU A 74 0.70 11.91 2.41
N HIS A 75 1.08 12.30 3.62
CA HIS A 75 1.38 11.38 4.71
C HIS A 75 0.12 10.96 5.46
N MET A 76 0.17 9.78 6.09
CA MET A 76 -0.93 9.30 6.92
C MET A 76 -0.83 9.90 8.34
N ASP A 77 -1.97 10.21 8.92
CA ASP A 77 -2.05 10.52 10.35
C ASP A 77 -2.13 9.22 11.18
N ALA A 78 -2.18 9.37 12.52
CA ALA A 78 -2.20 8.22 13.42
C ALA A 78 -3.41 7.30 13.17
N LYS A 79 -4.58 7.87 12.91
CA LYS A 79 -5.80 7.09 12.64
C LYS A 79 -5.65 6.23 11.39
N ASN A 80 -5.09 6.79 10.33
CA ASN A 80 -4.89 6.08 9.07
C ASN A 80 -3.78 5.03 9.18
N HIS A 81 -2.70 5.32 9.91
CA HIS A 81 -1.69 4.31 10.22
C HIS A 81 -2.30 3.12 10.97
N GLY A 82 -3.17 3.39 11.94
CA GLY A 82 -3.86 2.35 12.70
C GLY A 82 -4.76 1.50 11.81
N ALA A 83 -5.53 2.14 10.93
CA ALA A 83 -6.43 1.43 10.01
C ALA A 83 -5.65 0.52 9.06
N LEU A 84 -4.53 1.01 8.52
CA LEU A 84 -3.68 0.21 7.64
C LEU A 84 -3.06 -0.96 8.40
N ALA A 85 -2.57 -0.72 9.62
CA ALA A 85 -1.98 -1.77 10.45
C ALA A 85 -2.98 -2.88 10.75
N GLU A 86 -4.23 -2.54 11.07
CA GLU A 86 -5.29 -3.52 11.29
C GLU A 86 -5.56 -4.36 10.05
N GLY A 87 -5.63 -3.74 8.90
CA GLY A 87 -5.86 -4.44 7.63
C GLY A 87 -4.72 -5.40 7.28
N ILE A 88 -3.48 -4.97 7.51
CA ILE A 88 -2.31 -5.84 7.30
C ILE A 88 -2.35 -7.01 8.28
N ALA A 89 -2.64 -6.74 9.56
CA ALA A 89 -2.71 -7.78 10.59
C ALA A 89 -3.79 -8.83 10.26
N GLU A 90 -4.95 -8.39 9.81
CA GLU A 90 -6.04 -9.28 9.40
C GLU A 90 -5.61 -10.20 8.25
N MET A 91 -4.95 -9.65 7.25
CA MET A 91 -4.48 -10.43 6.11
C MET A 91 -3.42 -11.45 6.51
N VAL A 92 -2.43 -11.03 7.32
CA VAL A 92 -1.37 -11.92 7.81
C VAL A 92 -1.95 -13.03 8.67
N LYS A 93 -2.85 -12.68 9.57
CA LYS A 93 -3.52 -13.62 10.46
C LYS A 93 -4.30 -14.67 9.65
N GLY A 94 -5.08 -14.20 8.67
CA GLY A 94 -5.85 -15.09 7.81
C GLY A 94 -4.98 -16.05 7.01
N TYR A 95 -3.77 -15.64 6.67
CA TYR A 95 -2.82 -16.52 5.98
C TYR A 95 -2.27 -17.63 6.87
N PHE A 96 -2.00 -17.34 8.15
CA PHE A 96 -1.40 -18.30 9.08
C PHE A 96 -2.42 -19.12 9.88
N GLU A 97 -3.67 -18.74 9.90
CA GLU A 97 -4.72 -19.50 10.57
C GLU A 97 -5.43 -20.43 9.58
N PRO A 98 -5.56 -21.71 9.90
CA PRO A 98 -6.30 -22.65 9.05
C PRO A 98 -7.79 -22.36 8.98
#